data_3bfc99cb790f0812a574c26638e0b792
#
_entry.id   3bfc99cb790f0812a574c26638e0b792
#
_cell.length_a   1.000
_cell.length_b   1.000
_cell.length_c   1.000
_cell.angle_alpha   90.00
_cell.angle_beta   90.00
_cell.angle_gamma   90.00
#
_symmetry.space_group_name_H-M   'P 1'
#
loop_
_entity.id
_entity.type
_entity.pdbx_description
1 polymer ?
#
loop_
_entity_poly.entity_id
_entity_poly.type
_entity_poly.pdbx_seq_one_letter_code
_entity_poly.pdbx_strand_id
1 'polypeptide(L)'
;MGAALAAVPYTLLSSTRATARPRAVDYPAAEWQAASASNYSRSSRPGSYPVDHVVIHVTQETYADTLAIFRDPEKQVSAHYVVRSSDGHVAQCVREADIAWHAGNWDYNTRSIGIEHEGWVDRPEYFTDAMYEQSARLTAAICTDYGIPKDRSHIIAHHEVPGSDHTDPGPLWDWARYIELVNSA
;
A
#
# COMPACT_ATOMS: atom_id res chain seq x y z
N MET A 1 -45.54 46.69 43.41
CA MET A 1 -45.10 45.28 43.28
C MET A 1 -44.40 45.18 41.94
N GLY A 2 -43.07 45.19 41.93
CA GLY A 2 -42.26 45.10 40.73
C GLY A 2 -41.74 43.69 40.60
N ALA A 3 -42.03 43.02 39.47
CA ALA A 3 -41.48 41.73 39.14
C ALA A 3 -40.15 41.89 38.40
N ALA A 4 -39.09 41.38 38.96
CA ALA A 4 -37.79 41.32 38.33
C ALA A 4 -37.69 40.10 37.42
N LEU A 5 -37.49 40.31 36.13
CA LEU A 5 -37.13 39.25 35.18
C LEU A 5 -35.65 38.93 35.27
N ALA A 6 -35.33 37.68 35.68
CA ALA A 6 -33.98 37.19 35.67
C ALA A 6 -33.58 36.71 34.27
N ALA A 7 -32.55 37.31 33.69
CA ALA A 7 -31.96 36.92 32.43
C ALA A 7 -31.02 35.70 32.64
N VAL A 8 -31.29 34.58 31.95
CA VAL A 8 -30.45 33.41 31.95
C VAL A 8 -29.38 33.58 30.86
N PRO A 9 -28.09 33.49 31.12
CA PRO A 9 -27.07 33.62 30.10
C PRO A 9 -27.03 32.34 29.25
N TYR A 10 -27.22 32.49 27.94
CA TYR A 10 -26.95 31.44 26.94
C TYR A 10 -25.46 31.30 26.75
N THR A 11 -24.87 30.21 27.25
CA THR A 11 -23.51 29.81 26.92
C THR A 11 -23.50 29.16 25.54
N LEU A 12 -22.90 29.81 24.55
CA LEU A 12 -22.60 29.24 23.25
C LEU A 12 -21.49 28.22 23.41
N LEU A 13 -21.85 26.93 23.35
CA LEU A 13 -20.89 25.83 23.20
C LEU A 13 -20.29 25.89 21.81
N SER A 14 -19.09 26.46 21.70
CA SER A 14 -18.27 26.37 20.49
C SER A 14 -17.86 24.92 20.27
N SER A 15 -18.52 24.22 19.35
CA SER A 15 -18.06 22.90 18.90
C SER A 15 -16.76 23.08 18.10
N THR A 16 -15.64 22.87 18.73
CA THR A 16 -14.36 22.71 18.04
C THR A 16 -14.46 21.45 17.19
N ARG A 17 -14.60 21.64 15.87
CA ARG A 17 -14.51 20.58 14.90
C ARG A 17 -13.10 19.97 15.05
N ALA A 18 -13.01 18.79 15.64
CA ALA A 18 -11.76 18.03 15.69
C ALA A 18 -11.31 17.79 14.25
N THR A 19 -10.29 18.49 13.81
CA THR A 19 -9.61 18.17 12.55
C THR A 19 -9.02 16.77 12.75
N ALA A 20 -9.55 15.80 12.01
CA ALA A 20 -8.99 14.45 11.99
C ALA A 20 -7.49 14.58 11.67
N ARG A 21 -6.63 14.13 12.59
CA ARG A 21 -5.20 14.02 12.31
C ARG A 21 -5.05 13.22 11.02
N PRO A 22 -4.18 13.67 10.09
CA PRO A 22 -3.82 12.85 8.94
C PRO A 22 -3.47 11.45 9.45
N ARG A 23 -4.08 10.42 8.89
CA ARG A 23 -3.74 9.05 9.27
C ARG A 23 -2.26 8.86 9.00
N ALA A 24 -1.46 8.60 10.03
CA ALA A 24 -0.05 8.34 9.87
C ALA A 24 0.12 7.16 8.91
N VAL A 25 1.01 7.25 7.92
CA VAL A 25 1.41 6.15 7.05
C VAL A 25 2.18 5.10 7.84
N ASP A 26 2.24 3.85 7.35
CA ASP A 26 3.06 2.82 7.98
C ASP A 26 4.53 2.98 7.55
N TYR A 27 4.79 3.29 6.27
CA TYR A 27 6.11 3.66 5.77
C TYR A 27 6.28 5.19 5.75
N PRO A 28 7.23 5.78 6.52
CA PRO A 28 7.32 7.25 6.71
C PRO A 28 7.51 8.09 5.44
N ALA A 29 8.12 7.51 4.39
CA ALA A 29 8.33 8.20 3.12
C ALA A 29 7.14 8.09 2.16
N ALA A 30 6.08 7.36 2.51
CA ALA A 30 4.90 7.23 1.67
C ALA A 30 3.92 8.39 1.85
N GLU A 31 3.19 8.71 0.78
CA GLU A 31 2.01 9.58 0.82
C GLU A 31 0.74 8.75 0.96
N TRP A 32 -0.16 9.15 1.85
CA TRP A 32 -1.43 8.44 2.00
C TRP A 32 -2.41 8.75 0.85
N GLN A 33 -2.77 7.72 0.08
CA GLN A 33 -3.67 7.76 -1.07
C GLN A 33 -4.73 6.65 -0.96
N ALA A 34 -5.68 6.81 -0.04
CA ALA A 34 -6.61 5.76 0.36
C ALA A 34 -7.31 5.05 -0.80
N ALA A 35 -7.26 3.73 -0.82
CA ALA A 35 -8.16 2.89 -1.59
C ALA A 35 -9.59 2.98 -1.05
N SER A 36 -10.59 2.64 -1.88
CA SER A 36 -11.98 2.48 -1.44
C SER A 36 -12.06 1.40 -0.36
N ALA A 37 -12.88 1.64 0.67
CA ALA A 37 -13.12 0.64 1.72
C ALA A 37 -13.80 -0.65 1.20
N SER A 38 -14.31 -0.63 -0.03
CA SER A 38 -14.87 -1.80 -0.72
C SER A 38 -13.82 -2.66 -1.41
N ASN A 39 -12.55 -2.23 -1.45
CA ASN A 39 -11.48 -2.87 -2.20
C ASN A 39 -10.44 -3.57 -1.32
N TYR A 40 -10.66 -3.64 -0.01
CA TYR A 40 -9.79 -4.35 0.93
C TYR A 40 -10.59 -4.84 2.13
N SER A 41 -10.02 -5.74 2.92
CA SER A 41 -10.63 -6.23 4.16
C SER A 41 -9.94 -5.63 5.38
N ARG A 42 -10.72 -5.13 6.33
CA ARG A 42 -10.18 -4.70 7.62
C ARG A 42 -9.67 -5.88 8.42
N SER A 43 -8.52 -5.69 9.07
CA SER A 43 -7.85 -6.70 9.86
C SER A 43 -7.02 -6.09 10.99
N SER A 44 -6.26 -6.92 11.69
CA SER A 44 -5.32 -6.51 12.75
C SER A 44 -4.03 -7.34 12.64
N ARG A 45 -3.46 -7.37 11.41
CA ARG A 45 -2.19 -8.07 11.17
C ARG A 45 -1.05 -7.38 11.91
N PRO A 46 -0.01 -8.10 12.35
CA PRO A 46 0.20 -9.53 12.20
C PRO A 46 -0.54 -10.41 13.25
N GLY A 47 -1.36 -9.83 14.13
CA GLY A 47 -2.05 -10.58 15.19
C GLY A 47 -3.13 -11.54 14.69
N SER A 48 -3.86 -11.19 13.60
CA SER A 48 -4.91 -12.03 13.02
C SER A 48 -4.38 -13.02 11.99
N TYR A 49 -3.38 -12.60 11.21
CA TYR A 49 -2.68 -13.39 10.19
C TYR A 49 -1.21 -13.00 10.20
N PRO A 50 -0.27 -13.95 10.09
CA PRO A 50 1.15 -13.62 9.93
C PRO A 50 1.36 -12.82 8.64
N VAL A 51 2.37 -11.93 8.63
CA VAL A 51 2.85 -11.27 7.41
C VAL A 51 4.26 -11.80 7.17
N ASP A 52 4.41 -12.63 6.16
CA ASP A 52 5.65 -13.37 5.89
C ASP A 52 6.11 -13.31 4.42
N HIS A 53 5.38 -12.56 3.57
CA HIS A 53 5.75 -12.35 2.17
C HIS A 53 5.59 -10.89 1.76
N VAL A 54 6.38 -10.49 0.76
CA VAL A 54 6.14 -9.30 -0.07
C VAL A 54 5.87 -9.77 -1.49
N VAL A 55 4.78 -9.30 -2.11
CA VAL A 55 4.44 -9.61 -3.49
C VAL A 55 4.69 -8.39 -4.36
N ILE A 56 5.54 -8.57 -5.37
CA ILE A 56 5.92 -7.54 -6.33
C ILE A 56 5.04 -7.63 -7.57
N HIS A 57 4.41 -6.49 -7.91
CA HIS A 57 3.52 -6.34 -9.05
C HIS A 57 4.02 -5.27 -10.02
N VAL A 58 3.53 -5.31 -11.25
CA VAL A 58 3.57 -4.22 -12.23
C VAL A 58 2.14 -3.96 -12.69
N THR A 59 1.70 -2.72 -12.58
CA THR A 59 0.30 -2.31 -12.65
C THR A 59 -0.37 -2.53 -14.00
N GLN A 60 0.39 -2.59 -15.10
CA GLN A 60 -0.08 -2.50 -16.50
C GLN A 60 -0.88 -1.20 -16.77
N GLU A 61 -0.63 -0.18 -15.95
CA GLU A 61 -1.30 1.12 -15.96
C GLU A 61 -0.33 2.22 -15.56
N THR A 62 -0.77 3.49 -15.70
CA THR A 62 -0.07 4.62 -15.13
C THR A 62 -0.28 4.68 -13.61
N TYR A 63 0.62 5.35 -12.90
CA TYR A 63 0.47 5.61 -11.46
C TYR A 63 -0.88 6.27 -11.12
N ALA A 64 -1.30 7.26 -11.91
CA ALA A 64 -2.55 7.98 -11.66
C ALA A 64 -3.79 7.09 -11.87
N ASP A 65 -3.79 6.28 -12.94
CA ASP A 65 -4.89 5.36 -13.24
C ASP A 65 -4.97 4.23 -12.21
N THR A 66 -3.83 3.69 -11.76
CA THR A 66 -3.79 2.70 -10.67
C THR A 66 -4.44 3.24 -9.40
N LEU A 67 -4.11 4.47 -8.99
CA LEU A 67 -4.73 5.10 -7.82
C LEU A 67 -6.23 5.37 -8.03
N ALA A 68 -6.66 5.69 -9.27
CA ALA A 68 -8.07 5.86 -9.60
C ALA A 68 -8.83 4.52 -9.52
N ILE A 69 -8.25 3.44 -10.04
CA ILE A 69 -8.79 2.08 -9.94
C ILE A 69 -8.97 1.68 -8.47
N PHE A 70 -7.98 1.91 -7.61
CA PHE A 70 -8.08 1.56 -6.19
C PHE A 70 -9.12 2.37 -5.42
N ARG A 71 -9.44 3.58 -5.87
CA ARG A 71 -10.50 4.44 -5.31
C ARG A 71 -11.90 4.07 -5.79
N ASP A 72 -12.04 3.41 -6.93
CA ASP A 72 -13.32 3.01 -7.49
C ASP A 72 -13.88 1.78 -6.74
N PRO A 73 -15.00 1.90 -6.00
CA PRO A 73 -15.55 0.81 -5.20
C PRO A 73 -16.00 -0.41 -6.00
N GLU A 74 -16.19 -0.28 -7.32
CA GLU A 74 -16.65 -1.35 -8.19
C GLU A 74 -15.50 -2.25 -8.68
N LYS A 75 -14.24 -1.84 -8.49
CA LYS A 75 -13.06 -2.57 -9.00
C LYS A 75 -12.65 -3.78 -8.17
N GLN A 76 -12.96 -3.77 -6.86
CA GLN A 76 -12.67 -4.87 -5.93
C GLN A 76 -11.19 -5.32 -5.96
N VAL A 77 -10.28 -4.36 -6.10
CA VAL A 77 -8.83 -4.57 -6.15
C VAL A 77 -8.10 -3.44 -5.43
N SER A 78 -7.01 -3.76 -4.78
CA SER A 78 -6.10 -2.79 -4.16
C SER A 78 -4.75 -3.43 -3.90
N ALA A 79 -3.72 -2.61 -3.66
CA ALA A 79 -2.46 -3.03 -3.05
C ALA A 79 -2.16 -2.14 -1.83
N HIS A 80 -1.18 -2.53 -1.03
CA HIS A 80 -0.77 -1.71 0.12
C HIS A 80 -0.05 -0.46 -0.36
N TYR A 81 0.81 -0.60 -1.37
CA TYR A 81 1.64 0.47 -1.90
C TYR A 81 1.61 0.52 -3.42
N VAL A 82 1.85 1.72 -3.96
CA VAL A 82 2.12 1.96 -5.39
C VAL A 82 3.37 2.82 -5.50
N VAL A 83 4.32 2.37 -6.32
CA VAL A 83 5.59 3.07 -6.59
C VAL A 83 5.55 3.65 -8.00
N ARG A 84 5.78 4.97 -8.13
CA ARG A 84 5.81 5.67 -9.41
C ARG A 84 7.15 5.42 -10.11
N SER A 85 7.10 5.18 -11.42
CA SER A 85 8.29 4.88 -12.21
C SER A 85 9.26 6.05 -12.29
N SER A 86 8.77 7.26 -12.55
CA SER A 86 9.61 8.41 -12.93
C SER A 86 10.56 8.90 -11.83
N ASP A 87 10.20 8.75 -10.55
CA ASP A 87 10.93 9.31 -9.40
C ASP A 87 10.91 8.43 -8.15
N GLY A 88 10.28 7.26 -8.23
CA GLY A 88 10.16 6.33 -7.10
C GLY A 88 9.21 6.83 -6.00
N HIS A 89 8.35 7.83 -6.26
CA HIS A 89 7.36 8.30 -5.27
C HIS A 89 6.45 7.14 -4.83
N VAL A 90 6.28 7.01 -3.51
CA VAL A 90 5.51 5.92 -2.90
C VAL A 90 4.17 6.42 -2.41
N ALA A 91 3.07 5.84 -2.89
CA ALA A 91 1.76 5.98 -2.28
C ALA A 91 1.47 4.78 -1.38
N GLN A 92 0.85 5.03 -0.22
CA GLN A 92 0.23 3.98 0.59
C GLN A 92 -1.29 4.05 0.44
N CYS A 93 -1.90 2.95 -0.02
CA CYS A 93 -3.33 2.89 -0.34
C CYS A 93 -4.14 2.09 0.68
N VAL A 94 -3.56 1.05 1.28
CA VAL A 94 -4.14 0.22 2.33
C VAL A 94 -3.16 0.14 3.49
N ARG A 95 -3.66 0.09 4.74
CA ARG A 95 -2.83 -0.14 5.92
C ARG A 95 -2.21 -1.52 5.88
N GLU A 96 -0.97 -1.66 6.32
CA GLU A 96 -0.33 -2.98 6.41
C GLU A 96 -1.07 -3.91 7.38
N ALA A 97 -1.72 -3.36 8.40
CA ALA A 97 -2.58 -4.11 9.30
C ALA A 97 -3.88 -4.64 8.66
N ASP A 98 -4.33 -4.03 7.57
CA ASP A 98 -5.50 -4.47 6.78
C ASP A 98 -5.06 -5.41 5.64
N ILE A 99 -6.00 -6.05 4.96
CA ILE A 99 -5.74 -7.02 3.89
C ILE A 99 -6.09 -6.38 2.56
N ALA A 100 -5.10 -5.98 1.76
CA ALA A 100 -5.30 -5.54 0.39
C ALA A 100 -5.64 -6.75 -0.51
N TRP A 101 -6.42 -6.52 -1.56
CA TRP A 101 -6.81 -7.55 -2.51
C TRP A 101 -5.98 -7.42 -3.79
N HIS A 102 -4.78 -8.01 -3.76
CA HIS A 102 -3.78 -7.85 -4.83
C HIS A 102 -3.31 -9.17 -5.46
N ALA A 103 -3.39 -10.29 -4.73
CA ALA A 103 -2.71 -11.52 -5.13
C ALA A 103 -3.61 -12.50 -5.90
N GLY A 104 -4.91 -12.20 -6.07
CA GLY A 104 -5.87 -13.16 -6.65
C GLY A 104 -6.06 -14.45 -5.83
N ASN A 105 -5.38 -14.55 -4.70
CA ASN A 105 -5.35 -15.70 -3.80
C ASN A 105 -5.54 -15.22 -2.36
N TRP A 106 -6.55 -15.75 -1.67
CA TRP A 106 -6.90 -15.27 -0.32
C TRP A 106 -5.80 -15.55 0.71
N ASP A 107 -5.14 -16.71 0.66
CA ASP A 107 -4.04 -17.02 1.58
C ASP A 107 -2.90 -16.00 1.43
N TYR A 108 -2.51 -15.70 0.19
CA TYR A 108 -1.48 -14.69 -0.07
C TYR A 108 -1.94 -13.26 0.22
N ASN A 109 -3.19 -12.90 -0.02
CA ASN A 109 -3.72 -11.60 0.40
C ASN A 109 -3.60 -11.40 1.92
N THR A 110 -3.87 -12.45 2.72
CA THR A 110 -3.83 -12.36 4.19
C THR A 110 -2.42 -12.30 4.76
N ARG A 111 -1.43 -12.91 4.09
CA ARG A 111 -0.07 -13.10 4.61
C ARG A 111 1.01 -12.27 3.92
N SER A 112 0.65 -11.38 3.01
CA SER A 112 1.63 -10.57 2.29
C SER A 112 1.34 -9.07 2.30
N ILE A 113 2.37 -8.30 1.95
CA ILE A 113 2.27 -6.89 1.58
C ILE A 113 2.46 -6.82 0.06
N GLY A 114 1.44 -6.33 -0.66
CA GLY A 114 1.52 -6.12 -2.11
C GLY A 114 2.05 -4.73 -2.44
N ILE A 115 3.03 -4.68 -3.35
CA ILE A 115 3.64 -3.45 -3.86
C ILE A 115 3.47 -3.42 -5.38
N GLU A 116 2.71 -2.47 -5.86
CA GLU A 116 2.53 -2.19 -7.28
C GLU A 116 3.61 -1.23 -7.80
N HIS A 117 4.08 -1.47 -9.01
CA HIS A 117 5.03 -0.61 -9.70
C HIS A 117 4.40 -0.10 -11.00
N GLU A 118 4.37 1.22 -11.16
CA GLU A 118 3.88 1.84 -12.38
C GLU A 118 4.59 1.29 -13.61
N GLY A 119 3.83 0.88 -14.64
CA GLY A 119 4.37 0.50 -15.95
C GLY A 119 3.77 -0.76 -16.52
N TRP A 120 4.43 -1.26 -17.56
CA TRP A 120 4.04 -2.45 -18.32
C TRP A 120 5.20 -3.45 -18.37
N VAL A 121 4.88 -4.73 -18.28
CA VAL A 121 5.87 -5.83 -18.19
C VAL A 121 6.81 -5.92 -19.40
N ASP A 122 6.42 -5.35 -20.56
CA ASP A 122 7.16 -5.34 -21.82
C ASP A 122 7.79 -3.98 -22.18
N ARG A 123 7.71 -2.98 -21.27
CA ARG A 123 8.21 -1.62 -21.50
C ARG A 123 9.38 -1.26 -20.58
N PRO A 124 10.62 -1.42 -21.03
CA PRO A 124 11.80 -1.25 -20.19
C PRO A 124 11.98 0.18 -19.64
N GLU A 125 11.43 1.19 -20.30
CA GLU A 125 11.51 2.59 -19.87
C GLU A 125 10.85 2.87 -18.52
N TYR A 126 9.96 1.99 -18.05
CA TYR A 126 9.32 2.11 -16.74
C TYR A 126 10.16 1.54 -15.60
N PHE A 127 11.13 0.68 -15.87
CA PHE A 127 11.98 0.05 -14.86
C PHE A 127 13.19 0.95 -14.51
N THR A 128 12.92 2.12 -13.94
CA THR A 128 13.92 3.14 -13.65
C THR A 128 14.71 2.84 -12.37
N ASP A 129 15.92 3.43 -12.27
CA ASP A 129 16.73 3.34 -11.06
C ASP A 129 15.99 3.89 -9.83
N ALA A 130 15.31 5.04 -9.99
CA ALA A 130 14.55 5.67 -8.91
C ALA A 130 13.44 4.76 -8.36
N MET A 131 12.71 4.08 -9.24
CA MET A 131 11.67 3.12 -8.84
C MET A 131 12.28 1.94 -8.07
N TYR A 132 13.34 1.31 -8.61
CA TYR A 132 14.02 0.18 -7.94
C TYR A 132 14.54 0.56 -6.56
N GLU A 133 15.24 1.69 -6.44
CA GLU A 133 15.83 2.14 -5.18
C GLU A 133 14.76 2.44 -4.11
N GLN A 134 13.69 3.15 -4.47
CA GLN A 134 12.65 3.49 -3.50
C GLN A 134 11.81 2.26 -3.11
N SER A 135 11.48 1.41 -4.08
CA SER A 135 10.80 0.14 -3.81
C SER A 135 11.64 -0.80 -2.93
N ALA A 136 12.94 -0.89 -3.18
CA ALA A 136 13.83 -1.70 -2.36
C ALA A 136 13.93 -1.21 -0.92
N ARG A 137 13.98 0.12 -0.69
CA ARG A 137 13.95 0.71 0.66
C ARG A 137 12.63 0.42 1.38
N LEU A 138 11.50 0.54 0.67
CA LEU A 138 10.18 0.19 1.19
C LEU A 138 10.15 -1.30 1.58
N THR A 139 10.56 -2.18 0.68
CA THR A 139 10.58 -3.63 0.91
C THR A 139 11.51 -4.00 2.07
N ALA A 140 12.68 -3.37 2.17
CA ALA A 140 13.61 -3.59 3.29
C ALA A 140 13.01 -3.18 4.63
N ALA A 141 12.26 -2.06 4.69
CA ALA A 141 11.56 -1.62 5.89
C ALA A 141 10.47 -2.63 6.28
N ILE A 142 9.62 -3.04 5.35
CA ILE A 142 8.58 -4.06 5.56
C ILE A 142 9.22 -5.37 6.08
N CYS A 143 10.26 -5.84 5.43
CA CYS A 143 10.97 -7.07 5.86
C CYS A 143 11.51 -6.95 7.27
N THR A 144 12.02 -5.79 7.65
CA THR A 144 12.54 -5.52 9.00
C THR A 144 11.42 -5.50 10.04
N ASP A 145 10.30 -4.82 9.75
CA ASP A 145 9.19 -4.65 10.68
C ASP A 145 8.45 -5.97 10.97
N TYR A 146 8.37 -6.85 9.98
CA TYR A 146 7.68 -8.14 10.10
C TYR A 146 8.61 -9.34 10.28
N GLY A 147 9.94 -9.14 10.25
CA GLY A 147 10.92 -10.24 10.36
C GLY A 147 10.94 -11.16 9.13
N ILE A 148 10.60 -10.63 7.94
CA ILE A 148 10.59 -11.38 6.68
C ILE A 148 12.04 -11.51 6.17
N PRO A 149 12.50 -12.71 5.80
CA PRO A 149 13.81 -12.87 5.15
C PRO A 149 13.89 -12.10 3.83
N LYS A 150 14.99 -11.37 3.63
CA LYS A 150 15.24 -10.57 2.43
C LYS A 150 15.75 -11.43 1.27
N ASP A 151 14.95 -12.40 0.84
CA ASP A 151 15.32 -13.38 -0.21
C ASP A 151 14.16 -13.63 -1.19
N ARG A 152 14.46 -14.38 -2.27
CA ARG A 152 13.47 -14.71 -3.32
C ARG A 152 12.40 -15.71 -2.89
N SER A 153 12.53 -16.35 -1.74
CA SER A 153 11.48 -17.24 -1.23
C SER A 153 10.36 -16.47 -0.53
N HIS A 154 10.64 -15.24 -0.09
CA HIS A 154 9.70 -14.40 0.67
C HIS A 154 9.34 -13.10 -0.05
N ILE A 155 10.21 -12.60 -0.94
CA ILE A 155 9.93 -11.47 -1.83
C ILE A 155 9.69 -12.06 -3.22
N ILE A 156 8.42 -12.26 -3.56
CA ILE A 156 7.99 -13.05 -4.72
C ILE A 156 7.31 -12.20 -5.78
N ALA A 157 7.24 -12.75 -7.00
CA ALA A 157 6.45 -12.20 -8.10
C ALA A 157 4.96 -12.56 -7.97
N HIS A 158 4.08 -11.76 -8.56
CA HIS A 158 2.66 -12.09 -8.61
C HIS A 158 2.40 -13.42 -9.35
N HIS A 159 3.10 -13.67 -10.44
CA HIS A 159 2.96 -14.95 -11.19
C HIS A 159 3.44 -16.19 -10.41
N GLU A 160 4.18 -16.02 -9.30
CA GLU A 160 4.62 -17.12 -8.43
C GLU A 160 3.57 -17.46 -7.36
N VAL A 161 2.53 -16.61 -7.19
CA VAL A 161 1.41 -16.91 -6.28
C VAL A 161 0.63 -18.12 -6.81
N PRO A 162 0.38 -19.15 -5.98
CA PRO A 162 -0.34 -20.35 -6.41
C PRO A 162 -1.72 -20.04 -7.03
N GLY A 163 -1.93 -20.50 -8.25
CA GLY A 163 -3.17 -20.31 -9.01
C GLY A 163 -3.27 -18.95 -9.70
N SER A 164 -2.22 -18.12 -9.67
CA SER A 164 -2.17 -16.89 -10.45
C SER A 164 -2.12 -17.19 -11.95
N ASP A 165 -2.90 -16.46 -12.73
CA ASP A 165 -2.83 -16.40 -14.20
C ASP A 165 -2.15 -15.10 -14.69
N HIS A 166 -1.62 -14.31 -13.77
CA HIS A 166 -0.87 -13.10 -14.04
C HIS A 166 0.55 -13.38 -14.51
N THR A 167 1.18 -12.39 -15.18
CA THR A 167 2.55 -12.50 -15.71
C THR A 167 3.52 -11.54 -15.05
N ASP A 168 3.02 -10.59 -14.26
CA ASP A 168 3.81 -9.55 -13.62
C ASP A 168 4.69 -10.07 -12.46
N PRO A 169 5.81 -9.42 -12.18
CA PRO A 169 6.32 -8.18 -12.78
C PRO A 169 6.95 -8.34 -14.17
N GLY A 170 6.95 -9.55 -14.74
CA GLY A 170 7.42 -9.84 -16.07
C GLY A 170 8.94 -10.07 -16.18
N PRO A 171 9.43 -10.42 -17.38
CA PRO A 171 10.82 -10.84 -17.60
C PRO A 171 11.82 -9.67 -17.55
N LEU A 172 11.36 -8.43 -17.63
CA LEU A 172 12.22 -7.25 -17.55
C LEU A 172 12.53 -6.83 -16.12
N TRP A 173 11.84 -7.39 -15.13
CA TRP A 173 12.15 -7.14 -13.71
C TRP A 173 13.48 -7.78 -13.33
N ASP A 174 14.46 -6.96 -12.94
CA ASP A 174 15.80 -7.43 -12.53
C ASP A 174 15.80 -7.87 -11.07
N TRP A 175 15.49 -9.14 -10.84
CA TRP A 175 15.44 -9.74 -9.51
C TRP A 175 16.80 -9.73 -8.78
N ALA A 176 17.89 -9.95 -9.50
CA ALA A 176 19.22 -9.96 -8.89
C ALA A 176 19.56 -8.61 -8.30
N ARG A 177 19.39 -7.55 -9.09
CA ARG A 177 19.55 -6.17 -8.68
C ARG A 177 18.57 -5.82 -7.54
N TYR A 178 17.31 -6.20 -7.65
CA TYR A 178 16.29 -5.84 -6.66
C TYR A 178 16.63 -6.41 -5.28
N ILE A 179 16.97 -7.70 -5.19
CA ILE A 179 17.35 -8.34 -3.92
C ILE A 179 18.64 -7.77 -3.35
N GLU A 180 19.62 -7.41 -4.20
CA GLU A 180 20.83 -6.71 -3.77
C GLU A 180 20.50 -5.35 -3.14
N LEU A 181 19.66 -4.55 -3.78
CA LEU A 181 19.21 -3.25 -3.25
C LEU A 181 18.44 -3.41 -1.93
N VAL A 182 17.53 -4.39 -1.81
CA VAL A 182 16.79 -4.66 -0.57
C VAL A 182 17.72 -5.06 0.58
N ASN A 183 18.78 -5.81 0.31
CA ASN A 183 19.74 -6.20 1.34
C ASN A 183 20.75 -5.10 1.70
N SER A 184 20.88 -4.09 0.84
CA SER A 184 21.78 -2.95 1.06
C SER A 184 21.09 -1.75 1.72
N ALA A 185 19.76 -1.78 1.88
CA ALA A 185 18.93 -0.68 2.38
C ALA A 185 18.74 -0.66 3.91
#